data_638d0774990f8699861ee1412d179c3d
#
_entry.id   638d0774990f8699861ee1412d179c3d
#
_cell.length_a   1.000
_cell.length_b   1.000
_cell.length_c   1.000
_cell.angle_alpha   90.00
_cell.angle_beta   90.00
_cell.angle_gamma   90.00
#
_symmetry.space_group_name_H-M   'P 1'
#
loop_
_entity.id
_entity.type
_entity.pdbx_description
1 polymer ?
#
loop_
_entity_poly.entity_id
_entity_poly.type
_entity_poly.pdbx_seq_one_letter_code
_entity_poly.pdbx_strand_id
1 'polypeptide(L)'
;MGTYTAAYLAYAVAQGALGIWAFTLWRKERTATALALMLPPLTVVYDNLAIALGSYIGPGDLLLGLTIPRFAGHALFTPIWIVAAVGLALRAGAFAGRDRAFTVGSWALYGAMVVVGLVNEVISFVPEFVEEGDVVYYTNVGRIFTPPPPSLTMLLVVLVCGAIVLWRTRGRWPWMLLGALPVLASQAMRAGEAAFVLINSSEVIMSLSLIATLVYLRKREAGA
;
A
#
# COMPACT_ATOMS: atom_id res chain seq x y z
N MET A 1 6.29 -14.90 22.70
CA MET A 1 6.04 -14.13 21.48
C MET A 1 7.35 -14.14 20.71
N GLY A 2 7.36 -14.70 19.51
CA GLY A 2 8.56 -14.79 18.70
C GLY A 2 8.85 -13.50 17.94
N THR A 3 9.95 -13.48 17.20
CA THR A 3 10.46 -12.28 16.51
C THR A 3 9.53 -11.84 15.37
N TYR A 4 9.01 -12.79 14.57
CA TYR A 4 8.12 -12.48 13.45
C TYR A 4 6.76 -11.97 13.95
N THR A 5 6.15 -12.63 14.93
CA THR A 5 4.91 -12.16 15.57
C THR A 5 5.08 -10.72 16.08
N ALA A 6 6.21 -10.42 16.76
CA ALA A 6 6.47 -9.08 17.26
C ALA A 6 6.61 -8.05 16.12
N ALA A 7 7.29 -8.41 15.02
CA ALA A 7 7.45 -7.55 13.87
C ALA A 7 6.10 -7.23 13.21
N TYR A 8 5.24 -8.24 12.97
CA TYR A 8 3.92 -8.02 12.38
C TYR A 8 3.01 -7.16 13.26
N LEU A 9 3.03 -7.37 14.59
CA LEU A 9 2.31 -6.50 15.52
C LEU A 9 2.84 -5.07 15.48
N ALA A 10 4.15 -4.86 15.39
CA ALA A 10 4.74 -3.53 15.26
C ALA A 10 4.32 -2.85 13.96
N TYR A 11 4.27 -3.58 12.83
CA TYR A 11 3.76 -3.07 11.55
C TYR A 11 2.27 -2.73 11.61
N ALA A 12 1.46 -3.57 12.26
CA ALA A 12 0.04 -3.28 12.46
C ALA A 12 -0.16 -1.98 13.27
N VAL A 13 0.61 -1.79 14.35
CA VAL A 13 0.56 -0.57 15.15
C VAL A 13 1.01 0.65 14.33
N ALA A 14 2.13 0.54 13.60
CA ALA A 14 2.64 1.61 12.77
C ALA A 14 1.64 2.02 11.67
N GLN A 15 1.07 1.04 10.95
CA GLN A 15 0.07 1.27 9.92
C GLN A 15 -1.23 1.83 10.51
N GLY A 16 -1.64 1.37 11.70
CA GLY A 16 -2.78 1.92 12.43
C GLY A 16 -2.60 3.41 12.76
N ALA A 17 -1.42 3.78 13.27
CA ALA A 17 -1.08 5.17 13.54
C ALA A 17 -1.08 6.02 12.27
N LEU A 18 -0.53 5.51 11.17
CA LEU A 18 -0.54 6.17 9.85
C LEU A 18 -1.97 6.30 9.29
N GLY A 19 -2.80 5.27 9.43
CA GLY A 19 -4.21 5.30 9.03
C GLY A 19 -5.00 6.35 9.81
N ILE A 20 -4.80 6.43 11.14
CA ILE A 20 -5.41 7.47 11.99
C ILE A 20 -4.94 8.87 11.57
N TRP A 21 -3.64 9.04 11.31
CA TRP A 21 -3.12 10.33 10.83
C TRP A 21 -3.73 10.71 9.48
N ALA A 22 -3.76 9.80 8.51
CA ALA A 22 -4.41 10.03 7.23
C ALA A 22 -5.92 10.33 7.37
N PHE A 23 -6.62 9.66 8.30
CA PHE A 23 -8.02 9.96 8.64
C PHE A 23 -8.20 11.38 9.14
N THR A 24 -7.31 11.88 10.02
CA THR A 24 -7.38 13.28 10.50
C THR A 24 -7.19 14.28 9.36
N LEU A 25 -6.33 13.97 8.40
CA LEU A 25 -6.12 14.79 7.20
C LEU A 25 -7.36 14.74 6.29
N TRP A 26 -7.91 13.55 6.03
CA TRP A 26 -9.13 13.41 5.25
C TRP A 26 -10.33 14.15 5.88
N ARG A 27 -10.50 14.06 7.19
CA ARG A 27 -11.56 14.81 7.88
C ARG A 27 -11.47 16.33 7.66
N LYS A 28 -10.26 16.86 7.53
CA LYS A 28 -10.01 18.28 7.29
C LYS A 28 -10.21 18.69 5.82
N GLU A 29 -9.77 17.84 4.89
CA GLU A 29 -9.75 18.19 3.47
C GLU A 29 -10.94 17.68 2.68
N ARG A 30 -11.48 16.51 3.04
CA ARG A 30 -12.54 15.79 2.33
C ARG A 30 -12.21 15.54 0.85
N THR A 31 -10.92 15.39 0.50
CA THR A 31 -10.47 15.13 -0.86
C THR A 31 -10.32 13.64 -1.11
N ALA A 32 -10.45 13.24 -2.38
CA ALA A 32 -10.20 11.86 -2.83
C ALA A 32 -8.76 11.43 -2.57
N THR A 33 -7.79 12.33 -2.73
CA THR A 33 -6.37 12.09 -2.44
C THR A 33 -6.16 11.69 -0.98
N ALA A 34 -6.74 12.45 -0.03
CA ALA A 34 -6.61 12.16 1.39
C ALA A 34 -7.33 10.85 1.78
N LEU A 35 -8.51 10.56 1.18
CA LEU A 35 -9.21 9.28 1.35
C LEU A 35 -8.35 8.11 0.85
N ALA A 36 -7.77 8.24 -0.34
CA ALA A 36 -6.93 7.23 -0.95
C ALA A 36 -5.64 6.95 -0.15
N LEU A 37 -5.15 7.91 0.63
CA LEU A 37 -4.02 7.72 1.55
C LEU A 37 -4.40 7.00 2.85
N MET A 38 -5.68 7.03 3.24
CA MET A 38 -6.17 6.42 4.48
C MET A 38 -6.44 4.92 4.34
N LEU A 39 -7.01 4.49 3.21
CA LEU A 39 -7.54 3.13 3.06
C LEU A 39 -6.47 2.03 3.08
N PRO A 40 -5.35 2.12 2.35
CA PRO A 40 -4.35 1.05 2.34
C PRO A 40 -3.71 0.79 3.71
N PRO A 41 -3.27 1.80 4.51
CA PRO A 41 -2.75 1.55 5.85
C PRO A 41 -3.72 0.77 6.74
N LEU A 42 -5.02 1.08 6.70
CA LEU A 42 -6.02 0.37 7.49
C LEU A 42 -6.19 -1.10 7.05
N THR A 43 -6.09 -1.36 5.75
CA THR A 43 -6.12 -2.73 5.21
C THR A 43 -4.91 -3.54 5.64
N VAL A 44 -3.73 -2.91 5.60
CA VAL A 44 -2.48 -3.55 6.02
C VAL A 44 -2.44 -3.83 7.53
N VAL A 45 -3.15 -3.05 8.36
CA VAL A 45 -3.37 -3.40 9.77
C VAL A 45 -4.02 -4.79 9.89
N TYR A 46 -5.10 -5.01 9.15
CA TYR A 46 -5.78 -6.31 9.17
C TYR A 46 -4.87 -7.44 8.69
N ASP A 47 -4.15 -7.22 7.61
CA ASP A 47 -3.22 -8.20 7.04
C ASP A 47 -2.14 -8.62 8.06
N ASN A 48 -1.46 -7.65 8.65
CA ASN A 48 -0.42 -7.90 9.66
C ASN A 48 -0.97 -8.57 10.91
N LEU A 49 -2.17 -8.20 11.38
CA LEU A 49 -2.81 -8.83 12.53
C LEU A 49 -3.19 -10.28 12.24
N ALA A 50 -3.73 -10.58 11.06
CA ALA A 50 -4.11 -11.93 10.68
C ALA A 50 -2.88 -12.86 10.64
N ILE A 51 -1.73 -12.38 10.16
CA ILE A 51 -0.47 -13.13 10.17
C ILE A 51 0.07 -13.29 11.60
N ALA A 52 0.14 -12.20 12.36
CA ALA A 52 0.65 -12.23 13.74
C ALA A 52 -0.13 -13.18 14.64
N LEU A 53 -1.44 -13.31 14.42
CA LEU A 53 -2.31 -14.17 15.20
C LEU A 53 -2.37 -15.62 14.68
N GLY A 54 -1.82 -15.89 13.49
CA GLY A 54 -1.92 -17.17 12.83
C GLY A 54 -1.46 -18.34 13.69
N SER A 55 -0.31 -18.23 14.38
CA SER A 55 0.23 -19.27 15.24
C SER A 55 -0.62 -19.54 16.49
N TYR A 56 -1.40 -18.56 16.94
CA TYR A 56 -2.33 -18.73 18.08
C TYR A 56 -3.65 -19.37 17.63
N ILE A 57 -4.05 -19.14 16.38
CA ILE A 57 -5.26 -19.71 15.79
C ILE A 57 -5.00 -21.15 15.33
N GLY A 58 -3.81 -21.41 14.77
CA GLY A 58 -3.43 -22.68 14.16
C GLY A 58 -4.02 -22.89 12.77
N PRO A 59 -3.57 -23.96 12.07
CA PRO A 59 -4.08 -24.31 10.75
C PRO A 59 -5.55 -24.76 10.83
N GLY A 60 -6.36 -24.42 9.84
CA GLY A 60 -7.75 -24.81 9.72
C GLY A 60 -8.65 -23.72 9.14
N ASP A 61 -9.97 -24.01 9.16
CA ASP A 61 -10.99 -23.20 8.49
C ASP A 61 -11.05 -21.75 9.00
N LEU A 62 -10.79 -21.52 10.30
CA LEU A 62 -10.78 -20.16 10.85
C LEU A 62 -9.66 -19.33 10.27
N LEU A 63 -8.42 -19.85 10.27
CA LEU A 63 -7.26 -19.12 9.70
C LEU A 63 -7.43 -18.93 8.19
N LEU A 64 -7.96 -19.94 7.49
CA LEU A 64 -8.26 -19.85 6.07
C LEU A 64 -9.34 -18.76 5.81
N GLY A 65 -10.40 -18.73 6.61
CA GLY A 65 -11.46 -17.73 6.53
C GLY A 65 -10.94 -16.29 6.76
N LEU A 66 -9.98 -16.11 7.66
CA LEU A 66 -9.30 -14.81 7.88
C LEU A 66 -8.35 -14.45 6.75
N THR A 67 -7.88 -15.42 5.97
CA THR A 67 -6.94 -15.18 4.86
C THR A 67 -7.63 -14.54 3.64
N ILE A 68 -8.86 -14.94 3.32
CA ILE A 68 -9.59 -14.42 2.15
C ILE A 68 -9.77 -12.89 2.20
N PRO A 69 -10.21 -12.27 3.32
CA PRO A 69 -10.28 -10.82 3.44
C PRO A 69 -8.92 -10.12 3.31
N ARG A 70 -7.80 -10.76 3.66
CA ARG A 70 -6.45 -10.21 3.44
C ARG A 70 -6.22 -9.96 1.96
N PHE A 71 -6.40 -10.97 1.13
CA PHE A 71 -6.21 -10.88 -0.32
C PHE A 71 -7.24 -9.97 -0.99
N ALA A 72 -8.50 -10.03 -0.57
CA ALA A 72 -9.53 -9.11 -1.04
C ALA A 72 -9.20 -7.65 -0.69
N GLY A 73 -8.70 -7.40 0.52
CA GLY A 73 -8.23 -6.08 0.96
C GLY A 73 -7.10 -5.54 0.10
N HIS A 74 -6.09 -6.36 -0.18
CA HIS A 74 -5.00 -5.98 -1.08
C HIS A 74 -5.50 -5.71 -2.51
N ALA A 75 -6.40 -6.54 -3.05
CA ALA A 75 -6.97 -6.35 -4.38
C ALA A 75 -7.78 -5.05 -4.49
N LEU A 76 -8.52 -4.69 -3.43
CA LEU A 76 -9.39 -3.52 -3.42
C LEU A 76 -8.64 -2.23 -3.07
N PHE A 77 -7.80 -2.24 -2.04
CA PHE A 77 -7.33 -1.00 -1.45
C PHE A 77 -5.87 -0.66 -1.79
N THR A 78 -5.02 -1.62 -2.12
CA THR A 78 -3.63 -1.29 -2.52
C THR A 78 -3.58 -0.45 -3.80
N PRO A 79 -4.35 -0.75 -4.87
CA PRO A 79 -4.28 0.04 -6.10
C PRO A 79 -4.77 1.49 -5.96
N ILE A 80 -5.51 1.83 -4.88
CA ILE A 80 -6.02 3.20 -4.70
C ILE A 80 -4.89 4.23 -4.49
N TRP A 81 -3.69 3.78 -4.14
CA TRP A 81 -2.51 4.66 -4.12
C TRP A 81 -2.18 5.26 -5.50
N ILE A 82 -2.68 4.69 -6.60
CA ILE A 82 -2.64 5.33 -7.93
C ILE A 82 -3.35 6.68 -7.87
N VAL A 83 -4.55 6.72 -7.30
CA VAL A 83 -5.35 7.95 -7.15
C VAL A 83 -4.66 8.93 -6.20
N ALA A 84 -4.09 8.41 -5.10
CA ALA A 84 -3.32 9.23 -4.16
C ALA A 84 -2.09 9.87 -4.83
N ALA A 85 -1.28 9.08 -5.52
CA ALA A 85 -0.04 9.54 -6.15
C ALA A 85 -0.30 10.60 -7.23
N VAL A 86 -1.28 10.36 -8.11
CA VAL A 86 -1.69 11.34 -9.14
C VAL A 86 -2.24 12.60 -8.47
N GLY A 87 -3.07 12.49 -7.43
CA GLY A 87 -3.58 13.63 -6.68
C GLY A 87 -2.47 14.47 -6.04
N LEU A 88 -1.42 13.84 -5.48
CA LEU A 88 -0.24 14.54 -4.95
C LEU A 88 0.56 15.25 -6.05
N ALA A 89 0.73 14.62 -7.22
CA ALA A 89 1.41 15.23 -8.36
C ALA A 89 0.64 16.44 -8.90
N LEU A 90 -0.70 16.37 -8.99
CA LEU A 90 -1.56 17.49 -9.35
C LEU A 90 -1.42 18.66 -8.37
N ARG A 91 -1.43 18.40 -7.06
CA ARG A 91 -1.19 19.43 -6.02
C ARG A 91 0.19 20.05 -6.09
N ALA A 92 1.20 19.30 -6.55
CA ALA A 92 2.52 19.85 -6.81
C ALA A 92 2.57 20.77 -8.04
N GLY A 93 1.45 20.91 -8.77
CA GLY A 93 1.33 21.72 -9.99
C GLY A 93 1.74 20.98 -11.26
N ALA A 94 1.69 19.62 -11.25
CA ALA A 94 1.86 18.85 -12.46
C ALA A 94 0.60 18.93 -13.35
N PHE A 95 0.81 18.71 -14.66
CA PHE A 95 -0.27 18.55 -15.65
C PHE A 95 -1.25 19.74 -15.76
N ALA A 96 -0.80 20.96 -15.51
CA ALA A 96 -1.63 22.17 -15.53
C ALA A 96 -2.55 22.22 -16.78
N GLY A 97 -3.85 22.46 -16.53
CA GLY A 97 -4.88 22.47 -17.58
C GLY A 97 -5.42 21.09 -17.99
N ARG A 98 -4.90 19.99 -17.43
CA ARG A 98 -5.36 18.61 -17.67
C ARG A 98 -5.77 17.85 -16.41
N ASP A 99 -5.99 18.57 -15.31
CA ASP A 99 -6.24 17.99 -13.98
C ASP A 99 -7.40 16.98 -13.98
N ARG A 100 -8.49 17.32 -14.67
CA ARG A 100 -9.67 16.44 -14.80
C ARG A 100 -9.31 15.14 -15.53
N ALA A 101 -8.54 15.21 -16.62
CA ALA A 101 -8.18 14.04 -17.40
C ALA A 101 -7.29 13.08 -16.57
N PHE A 102 -6.31 13.59 -15.85
CA PHE A 102 -5.45 12.77 -14.96
C PHE A 102 -6.22 12.21 -13.77
N THR A 103 -7.12 12.98 -13.18
CA THR A 103 -8.01 12.48 -12.12
C THR A 103 -8.90 11.35 -12.62
N VAL A 104 -9.62 11.53 -13.73
CA VAL A 104 -10.47 10.48 -14.32
C VAL A 104 -9.65 9.27 -14.73
N GLY A 105 -8.49 9.48 -15.36
CA GLY A 105 -7.56 8.41 -15.76
C GLY A 105 -7.05 7.59 -14.55
N SER A 106 -6.72 8.26 -13.44
CA SER A 106 -6.29 7.55 -12.23
C SER A 106 -7.38 6.69 -11.61
N TRP A 107 -8.64 7.16 -11.61
CA TRP A 107 -9.78 6.36 -11.15
C TRP A 107 -10.10 5.20 -12.09
N ALA A 108 -10.02 5.41 -13.41
CA ALA A 108 -10.20 4.35 -14.39
C ALA A 108 -9.13 3.26 -14.26
N LEU A 109 -7.86 3.68 -14.12
CA LEU A 109 -6.74 2.75 -13.90
C LEU A 109 -6.89 2.01 -12.57
N TYR A 110 -7.26 2.69 -11.48
CA TYR A 110 -7.57 2.06 -10.20
C TYR A 110 -8.66 0.99 -10.37
N GLY A 111 -9.79 1.33 -11.00
CA GLY A 111 -10.89 0.38 -11.22
C GLY A 111 -10.46 -0.85 -12.03
N ALA A 112 -9.67 -0.65 -13.10
CA ALA A 112 -9.11 -1.75 -13.87
C ALA A 112 -8.19 -2.65 -13.02
N MET A 113 -7.33 -2.05 -12.19
CA MET A 113 -6.42 -2.80 -11.31
C MET A 113 -7.17 -3.53 -10.19
N VAL A 114 -8.28 -3.00 -9.70
CA VAL A 114 -9.17 -3.72 -8.77
C VAL A 114 -9.73 -4.98 -9.42
N VAL A 115 -10.25 -4.90 -10.64
CA VAL A 115 -10.77 -6.08 -11.36
C VAL A 115 -9.68 -7.13 -11.54
N VAL A 116 -8.50 -6.72 -12.02
CA VAL A 116 -7.35 -7.63 -12.21
C VAL A 116 -6.92 -8.23 -10.86
N GLY A 117 -6.88 -7.42 -9.80
CA GLY A 117 -6.52 -7.86 -8.45
C GLY A 117 -7.51 -8.89 -7.89
N LEU A 118 -8.82 -8.65 -8.03
CA LEU A 118 -9.85 -9.60 -7.59
C LEU A 118 -9.74 -10.94 -8.34
N VAL A 119 -9.49 -10.90 -9.65
CA VAL A 119 -9.27 -12.13 -10.43
C VAL A 119 -8.02 -12.85 -9.94
N ASN A 120 -6.91 -12.14 -9.74
CA ASN A 120 -5.61 -12.72 -9.39
C ASN A 120 -5.50 -13.19 -7.94
N GLU A 121 -6.18 -12.53 -7.00
CA GLU A 121 -6.01 -12.78 -5.56
C GLU A 121 -7.21 -13.50 -4.93
N VAL A 122 -8.42 -13.35 -5.49
CA VAL A 122 -9.64 -13.89 -4.88
C VAL A 122 -10.25 -15.01 -5.73
N ILE A 123 -10.44 -14.78 -7.05
CA ILE A 123 -11.10 -15.77 -7.91
C ILE A 123 -10.15 -16.95 -8.18
N SER A 124 -8.86 -16.69 -8.39
CA SER A 124 -7.84 -17.73 -8.59
C SER A 124 -7.20 -18.22 -7.29
N PHE A 125 -7.86 -17.98 -6.14
CA PHE A 125 -7.30 -18.32 -4.83
C PHE A 125 -7.17 -19.83 -4.64
N VAL A 126 -5.93 -20.28 -4.48
CA VAL A 126 -5.59 -21.65 -4.07
C VAL A 126 -4.72 -21.54 -2.82
N PRO A 127 -5.24 -21.90 -1.64
CA PRO A 127 -4.52 -21.76 -0.39
C PRO A 127 -3.36 -22.75 -0.29
N GLU A 128 -2.19 -22.26 0.15
CA GLU A 128 -1.07 -23.05 0.61
C GLU A 128 -0.71 -22.64 2.02
N PHE A 129 -0.58 -23.62 2.92
CA PHE A 129 -0.17 -23.38 4.29
C PHE A 129 1.33 -23.11 4.37
N VAL A 130 1.71 -22.06 5.08
CA VAL A 130 3.10 -21.63 5.25
C VAL A 130 3.40 -21.49 6.74
N GLU A 131 4.54 -22.03 7.14
CA GLU A 131 5.16 -21.80 8.44
C GLU A 131 6.44 -21.00 8.21
N GLU A 132 6.55 -19.82 8.82
CA GLU A 132 7.71 -18.95 8.70
C GLU A 132 8.13 -18.41 10.06
N GLY A 133 9.24 -18.89 10.58
CA GLY A 133 9.67 -18.56 11.93
C GLY A 133 8.65 -18.98 12.98
N ASP A 134 8.08 -18.02 13.67
CA ASP A 134 7.07 -18.21 14.71
C ASP A 134 5.65 -17.81 14.26
N VAL A 135 5.43 -17.58 12.96
CA VAL A 135 4.10 -17.28 12.39
C VAL A 135 3.67 -18.36 11.41
N VAL A 136 2.35 -18.56 11.33
CA VAL A 136 1.73 -19.43 10.33
C VAL A 136 0.61 -18.69 9.62
N TYR A 137 0.47 -18.93 8.34
CA TYR A 137 -0.55 -18.28 7.51
C TYR A 137 -0.83 -19.07 6.24
N TYR A 138 -1.89 -18.72 5.52
CA TYR A 138 -2.11 -19.23 4.16
C TYR A 138 -1.66 -18.19 3.13
N THR A 139 -0.95 -18.66 2.10
CA THR A 139 -0.62 -17.88 0.89
C THR A 139 -1.50 -18.32 -0.27
N ASN A 140 -1.44 -17.57 -1.38
CA ASN A 140 -2.14 -17.89 -2.61
C ASN A 140 -1.15 -18.39 -3.67
N VAL A 141 -1.20 -19.67 -4.01
CA VAL A 141 -0.39 -20.25 -5.09
C VAL A 141 -1.12 -20.33 -6.43
N GLY A 142 -2.42 -20.01 -6.47
CA GLY A 142 -3.23 -19.99 -7.68
C GLY A 142 -3.14 -18.69 -8.50
N ARG A 143 -2.26 -17.75 -8.14
CA ARG A 143 -2.09 -16.49 -8.87
C ARG A 143 -1.77 -16.72 -10.34
N ILE A 144 -2.51 -16.04 -11.21
CA ILE A 144 -2.31 -16.07 -12.66
C ILE A 144 -1.04 -15.28 -13.03
N PHE A 145 -0.79 -14.19 -12.32
CA PHE A 145 0.34 -13.29 -12.55
C PHE A 145 1.17 -13.10 -11.28
N THR A 146 2.50 -13.25 -11.40
CA THR A 146 3.48 -12.99 -10.33
C THR A 146 4.66 -12.20 -10.91
N PRO A 147 4.98 -10.98 -10.43
CA PRO A 147 4.29 -10.25 -9.37
C PRO A 147 2.88 -9.80 -9.76
N PRO A 148 1.98 -9.56 -8.79
CA PRO A 148 0.62 -9.10 -9.06
C PRO A 148 0.60 -7.78 -9.82
N PRO A 149 -0.09 -7.69 -10.99
CA PRO A 149 -0.11 -6.47 -11.81
C PRO A 149 -0.59 -5.22 -11.06
N PRO A 150 -1.60 -5.30 -10.14
CA PRO A 150 -2.02 -4.12 -9.38
C PRO A 150 -0.90 -3.51 -8.54
N SER A 151 -0.11 -4.34 -7.86
CA SER A 151 1.01 -3.87 -7.02
C SER A 151 2.12 -3.24 -7.86
N LEU A 152 2.46 -3.87 -8.98
CA LEU A 152 3.48 -3.34 -9.89
C LEU A 152 3.03 -2.02 -10.53
N THR A 153 1.80 -1.96 -11.04
CA THR A 153 1.25 -0.74 -11.66
C THR A 153 1.18 0.40 -10.66
N MET A 154 0.68 0.14 -9.46
CA MET A 154 0.62 1.12 -8.39
C MET A 154 2.02 1.66 -8.06
N LEU A 155 3.00 0.78 -7.88
CA LEU A 155 4.38 1.17 -7.57
C LEU A 155 4.99 2.04 -8.67
N LEU A 156 4.82 1.67 -9.94
CA LEU A 156 5.31 2.47 -11.08
C LEU A 156 4.67 3.86 -11.10
N VAL A 157 3.37 3.97 -10.86
CA VAL A 157 2.68 5.27 -10.79
C VAL A 157 3.19 6.10 -9.62
N VAL A 158 3.41 5.50 -8.44
CA VAL A 158 3.97 6.20 -7.27
C VAL A 158 5.39 6.70 -7.55
N LEU A 159 6.24 5.90 -8.18
CA LEU A 159 7.60 6.29 -8.56
C LEU A 159 7.60 7.46 -9.55
N VAL A 160 6.81 7.36 -10.62
CA VAL A 160 6.69 8.43 -11.64
C VAL A 160 6.15 9.72 -11.00
N CYS A 161 5.07 9.64 -10.24
CA CYS A 161 4.50 10.80 -9.54
C CYS A 161 5.47 11.36 -8.50
N GLY A 162 6.23 10.50 -7.80
CA GLY A 162 7.28 10.91 -6.87
C GLY A 162 8.41 11.69 -7.55
N ALA A 163 8.85 11.26 -8.72
CA ALA A 163 9.82 11.97 -9.54
C ALA A 163 9.26 13.33 -10.02
N ILE A 164 8.00 13.38 -10.42
CA ILE A 164 7.31 14.62 -10.79
C ILE A 164 7.23 15.58 -9.60
N VAL A 165 6.83 15.10 -8.41
CA VAL A 165 6.78 15.92 -7.19
C VAL A 165 8.16 16.46 -6.84
N LEU A 166 9.22 15.63 -6.92
CA LEU A 166 10.60 16.05 -6.71
C LEU A 166 10.99 17.19 -7.67
N TRP A 167 10.70 17.02 -8.95
CA TRP A 167 10.97 18.04 -9.97
C TRP A 167 10.19 19.34 -9.73
N ARG A 168 8.87 19.24 -9.48
CA ARG A 168 7.99 20.41 -9.22
C ARG A 168 8.30 21.14 -7.91
N THR A 169 8.90 20.47 -6.95
CA THR A 169 9.40 21.07 -5.72
C THR A 169 10.86 21.56 -5.81
N ARG A 170 11.46 21.52 -7.00
CA ARG A 170 12.85 21.90 -7.25
C ARG A 170 13.84 21.16 -6.35
N GLY A 171 13.64 19.86 -6.19
CA GLY A 171 14.49 18.99 -5.35
C GLY A 171 14.24 19.07 -3.85
N ARG A 172 13.33 19.93 -3.38
CA ARG A 172 13.13 20.16 -1.93
C ARG A 172 12.36 19.04 -1.22
N TRP A 173 11.66 18.17 -1.98
CA TRP A 173 10.86 17.09 -1.39
C TRP A 173 11.10 15.75 -2.12
N PRO A 174 12.14 15.00 -1.77
CA PRO A 174 12.45 13.71 -2.40
C PRO A 174 11.68 12.54 -1.79
N TRP A 175 11.02 12.71 -0.65
CA TRP A 175 10.56 11.63 0.22
C TRP A 175 9.49 10.74 -0.42
N MET A 176 8.63 11.28 -1.29
CA MET A 176 7.65 10.46 -2.00
C MET A 176 8.34 9.43 -2.93
N LEU A 177 9.38 9.85 -3.64
CA LEU A 177 10.17 8.98 -4.50
C LEU A 177 10.99 7.99 -3.67
N LEU A 178 11.74 8.50 -2.68
CA LEU A 178 12.61 7.66 -1.83
C LEU A 178 11.82 6.64 -1.02
N GLY A 179 10.60 6.98 -0.56
CA GLY A 179 9.75 6.07 0.18
C GLY A 179 9.18 4.91 -0.64
N ALA A 180 9.13 5.04 -1.97
CA ALA A 180 8.71 3.96 -2.85
C ALA A 180 9.85 2.99 -3.25
N LEU A 181 11.12 3.42 -3.13
CA LEU A 181 12.27 2.60 -3.50
C LEU A 181 12.41 1.31 -2.67
N PRO A 182 12.17 1.30 -1.35
CA PRO A 182 12.19 0.05 -0.58
C PRO A 182 11.17 -0.98 -1.07
N VAL A 183 9.97 -0.55 -1.50
CA VAL A 183 8.97 -1.45 -2.09
C VAL A 183 9.49 -2.01 -3.41
N LEU A 184 10.13 -1.19 -4.25
CA LEU A 184 10.75 -1.67 -5.48
C LEU A 184 11.86 -2.69 -5.19
N ALA A 185 12.72 -2.42 -4.23
CA ALA A 185 13.79 -3.33 -3.83
C ALA A 185 13.22 -4.66 -3.28
N SER A 186 12.17 -4.62 -2.47
CA SER A 186 11.53 -5.82 -1.92
C SER A 186 10.91 -6.71 -3.00
N GLN A 187 10.41 -6.14 -4.10
CA GLN A 187 9.91 -6.92 -5.24
C GLN A 187 11.02 -7.68 -5.97
N ALA A 188 12.26 -7.20 -5.90
CA ALA A 188 13.42 -7.86 -6.48
C ALA A 188 14.02 -8.95 -5.57
N MET A 189 13.70 -8.92 -4.26
CA MET A 189 14.18 -9.92 -3.29
C MET A 189 13.29 -11.17 -3.37
N ARG A 190 13.79 -12.20 -4.00
CA ARG A 190 13.11 -13.51 -4.07
C ARG A 190 13.49 -14.33 -2.85
N ALA A 191 12.48 -14.74 -2.08
CA ALA A 191 12.49 -15.80 -1.05
C ALA A 191 13.70 -15.84 -0.09
N GLY A 192 13.45 -15.56 1.15
CA GLY A 192 14.34 -15.73 2.29
C GLY A 192 13.68 -15.16 3.52
N GLU A 193 14.00 -15.68 4.69
CA GLU A 193 13.38 -15.30 5.97
C GLU A 193 13.36 -13.78 6.23
N ALA A 194 14.37 -13.04 5.76
CA ALA A 194 14.41 -11.59 5.88
C ALA A 194 13.52 -10.86 4.85
N ALA A 195 13.18 -11.47 3.71
CA ALA A 195 12.47 -10.80 2.63
C ALA A 195 11.06 -10.39 3.06
N PHE A 196 10.37 -11.25 3.79
CA PHE A 196 8.99 -11.01 4.21
C PHE A 196 8.86 -9.86 5.23
N VAL A 197 9.78 -9.83 6.21
CA VAL A 197 9.86 -8.71 7.17
C VAL A 197 10.17 -7.40 6.44
N LEU A 198 11.07 -7.43 5.45
CA LEU A 198 11.44 -6.25 4.67
C LEU A 198 10.31 -5.74 3.76
N ILE A 199 9.50 -6.63 3.18
CA ILE A 199 8.34 -6.26 2.37
C ILE A 199 7.37 -5.41 3.20
N ASN A 200 6.96 -5.88 4.37
CA ASN A 200 6.00 -5.17 5.22
C ASN A 200 6.57 -3.86 5.79
N SER A 201 7.87 -3.81 6.13
CA SER A 201 8.51 -2.54 6.54
C SER A 201 8.52 -1.51 5.42
N SER A 202 8.71 -1.93 4.17
CA SER A 202 8.70 -1.06 3.01
C SER A 202 7.33 -0.40 2.77
N GLU A 203 6.23 -1.11 3.07
CA GLU A 203 4.88 -0.57 3.00
C GLU A 203 4.63 0.51 4.06
N VAL A 204 5.18 0.34 5.28
CA VAL A 204 5.13 1.39 6.32
C VAL A 204 5.86 2.64 5.85
N ILE A 205 7.07 2.50 5.29
CA ILE A 205 7.87 3.61 4.76
C ILE A 205 7.15 4.33 3.62
N MET A 206 6.55 3.58 2.70
CA MET A 206 5.80 4.17 1.58
C MET A 206 4.55 4.91 2.08
N SER A 207 3.76 4.32 2.98
CA SER A 207 2.59 4.97 3.60
C SER A 207 2.97 6.28 4.26
N LEU A 208 4.03 6.27 5.10
CA LEU A 208 4.55 7.45 5.76
C LEU A 208 4.96 8.53 4.76
N SER A 209 5.70 8.15 3.72
CA SER A 209 6.21 9.09 2.72
C SER A 209 5.10 9.78 1.92
N LEU A 210 4.06 9.03 1.55
CA LEU A 210 2.90 9.56 0.83
C LEU A 210 2.07 10.52 1.70
N ILE A 211 1.79 10.15 2.96
CA ILE A 211 1.05 10.99 3.91
C ILE A 211 1.84 12.27 4.22
N ALA A 212 3.15 12.15 4.47
CA ALA A 212 4.03 13.30 4.70
C ALA A 212 4.10 14.22 3.47
N THR A 213 4.01 13.66 2.25
CA THR A 213 3.96 14.46 1.02
C THR A 213 2.69 15.31 0.95
N LEU A 214 1.54 14.77 1.33
CA LEU A 214 0.30 15.56 1.42
C LEU A 214 0.47 16.73 2.40
N VAL A 215 1.01 16.47 3.58
CA VAL A 215 1.24 17.52 4.61
C VAL A 215 2.20 18.59 4.11
N TYR A 216 3.29 18.20 3.45
CA TYR A 216 4.24 19.14 2.88
C TYR A 216 3.60 20.05 1.82
N LEU A 217 2.85 19.47 0.87
CA LEU A 217 2.20 20.23 -0.19
C LEU A 217 1.14 21.20 0.37
N ARG A 218 0.37 20.79 1.38
CA ARG A 218 -0.57 21.69 2.09
C ARG A 218 0.11 22.90 2.71
N LYS A 219 1.23 22.68 3.41
CA LYS A 219 1.99 23.79 4.01
C LYS A 219 2.51 24.75 2.94
N ARG A 220 2.93 24.23 1.80
CA ARG A 220 3.38 25.02 0.67
C ARG A 220 2.25 25.87 0.06
N GLU A 221 1.05 25.29 -0.10
CA GLU A 221 -0.14 25.99 -0.58
C GLU A 221 -0.56 27.13 0.37
N ALA A 222 -0.46 26.90 1.69
CA ALA A 222 -0.84 27.90 2.71
C ALA A 222 0.19 29.03 2.88
N GLY A 223 1.44 28.84 2.42
CA GLY A 223 2.50 29.86 2.49
C GLY A 223 2.77 30.57 1.19
N ALA A 224 2.04 30.27 0.12
CA ALA A 224 2.13 30.91 -1.19
C ALA A 224 1.02 31.95 -1.37
#